data_60241fd8ba872500dc17b24dbc7ad377
#
_entry.id   60241fd8ba872500dc17b24dbc7ad377
#
_cell.length_a   1.000
_cell.length_b   1.000
_cell.length_c   1.000
_cell.angle_alpha   90.00
_cell.angle_beta   90.00
_cell.angle_gamma   90.00
#
_symmetry.space_group_name_H-M   'P 1'
#
loop_
_entity.id
_entity.type
_entity.pdbx_description
1 polymer ?
#
loop_
_entity_poly.entity_id
_entity_poly.type
_entity_poly.pdbx_seq_one_letter_code
_entity_poly.pdbx_strand_id
1 'polypeptide(L)'
;MGGEMLSQTYMGGEMPWTILLFASGSLAIPAPSIFLVPPFPSSREDPIYLSCTAPKDILGANFTLFRGGEAVQLLQAPSDQHSVTFNVTGSGSGGSNEAAGGNFRCQYGVLGEHSEPQLSDFSQEVQVSFPVPTWILALSLSLAGAVLLSGLVVIAVLVRKESVNPAGLRSTSPTQTCPLITLCLPSPRK
;
A
#
# COMPACT_ATOMS: atom_id res chain seq x y z
N MET A 1 13.85 67.20 -11.99
CA MET A 1 14.63 67.49 -13.19
C MET A 1 15.56 66.33 -13.44
N GLY A 2 15.44 65.65 -14.59
CA GLY A 2 16.45 64.73 -15.12
C GLY A 2 16.30 63.29 -14.69
N GLY A 3 15.30 62.56 -15.20
CA GLY A 3 15.28 61.12 -15.20
C GLY A 3 16.06 60.61 -16.40
N GLU A 4 17.13 59.87 -16.17
CA GLU A 4 17.83 59.14 -17.21
C GLU A 4 17.21 57.76 -17.39
N MET A 5 16.54 57.59 -18.53
CA MET A 5 16.15 56.31 -19.09
C MET A 5 17.39 55.55 -19.54
N LEU A 6 17.84 54.56 -18.79
CA LEU A 6 18.78 53.56 -19.30
C LEU A 6 18.01 52.50 -20.05
N SER A 7 18.00 52.65 -21.38
CA SER A 7 17.65 51.64 -22.34
C SER A 7 18.66 50.49 -22.24
N GLN A 8 18.29 49.36 -21.60
CA GLN A 8 19.06 48.13 -21.67
C GLN A 8 18.63 47.38 -22.92
N THR A 9 19.52 47.39 -23.87
CA THR A 9 19.52 46.57 -25.06
C THR A 9 19.62 45.10 -24.64
N TYR A 10 18.57 44.34 -24.87
CA TYR A 10 18.52 42.89 -24.62
C TYR A 10 19.32 42.18 -25.71
N MET A 11 20.60 41.87 -25.44
CA MET A 11 21.34 40.93 -26.24
C MET A 11 20.98 39.50 -25.77
N GLY A 12 20.41 38.75 -26.70
CA GLY A 12 20.08 37.34 -26.51
C GLY A 12 21.33 36.54 -26.16
N GLY A 13 21.41 36.13 -24.89
CA GLY A 13 22.33 35.15 -24.38
C GLY A 13 21.49 34.04 -23.78
N GLU A 14 21.68 32.82 -24.24
CA GLU A 14 21.10 31.62 -23.66
C GLU A 14 21.42 31.60 -22.17
N MET A 15 20.38 31.76 -21.33
CA MET A 15 20.55 31.62 -19.89
C MET A 15 20.84 30.17 -19.56
N PRO A 16 22.00 29.85 -18.99
CA PRO A 16 22.27 28.51 -18.57
C PRO A 16 21.27 28.14 -17.47
N TRP A 17 20.58 27.02 -17.65
CA TRP A 17 19.56 26.44 -16.77
C TRP A 17 20.01 26.26 -15.31
N THR A 18 21.29 26.42 -15.06
CA THR A 18 21.93 26.28 -13.75
C THR A 18 21.61 27.43 -12.77
N ILE A 19 21.13 28.57 -13.22
CA ILE A 19 20.89 29.73 -12.33
C ILE A 19 19.49 29.71 -11.69
N LEU A 20 18.54 28.95 -12.25
CA LEU A 20 17.16 28.89 -11.72
C LEU A 20 16.98 27.91 -10.52
N LEU A 21 17.99 27.13 -10.16
CA LEU A 21 17.91 26.16 -9.08
C LEU A 21 18.24 26.72 -7.68
N PHE A 22 18.65 27.96 -7.56
CA PHE A 22 19.05 28.54 -6.26
C PHE A 22 18.06 29.53 -5.64
N ALA A 23 16.90 29.74 -6.24
CA ALA A 23 15.94 30.73 -5.73
C ALA A 23 14.82 30.15 -4.85
N SER A 24 14.83 28.84 -4.56
CA SER A 24 13.88 28.22 -3.63
C SER A 24 14.60 27.78 -2.36
N GLY A 25 15.32 28.69 -1.73
CA GLY A 25 15.77 28.52 -0.35
C GLY A 25 14.58 28.63 0.61
N SER A 26 13.57 27.75 0.50
CA SER A 26 12.75 27.42 1.64
C SER A 26 13.72 26.85 2.67
N LEU A 27 13.85 27.52 3.81
CA LEU A 27 14.45 26.95 5.01
C LEU A 27 13.51 25.82 5.48
N ALA A 28 13.43 24.75 4.68
CA ALA A 28 12.68 23.57 5.04
C ALA A 28 13.35 22.96 6.26
N ILE A 29 12.61 22.88 7.35
CA ILE A 29 13.10 22.23 8.57
C ILE A 29 13.26 20.75 8.23
N PRO A 30 14.45 20.16 8.43
CA PRO A 30 14.72 18.79 8.00
C PRO A 30 13.78 17.79 8.69
N ALA A 31 13.37 16.77 7.94
CA ALA A 31 12.49 15.73 8.45
C ALA A 31 13.13 14.94 9.58
N PRO A 32 12.35 14.48 10.58
CA PRO A 32 12.83 13.57 11.61
C PRO A 32 13.03 12.16 11.04
N SER A 33 13.77 11.33 11.77
CA SER A 33 13.84 9.89 11.53
C SER A 33 12.91 9.16 12.49
N ILE A 34 12.25 8.10 11.99
CA ILE A 34 11.40 7.22 12.77
C ILE A 34 11.87 5.78 12.64
N PHE A 35 11.85 5.02 13.73
CA PHE A 35 12.19 3.60 13.73
C PHE A 35 11.50 2.85 14.86
N LEU A 36 11.28 1.56 14.64
CA LEU A 36 10.70 0.65 15.62
C LEU A 36 11.77 0.25 16.65
N VAL A 37 11.44 0.36 17.94
CA VAL A 37 12.35 0.05 19.05
C VAL A 37 11.94 -1.27 19.70
N PRO A 38 12.90 -2.14 20.11
CA PRO A 38 12.61 -3.33 20.87
C PRO A 38 11.96 -3.01 22.25
N PRO A 39 11.11 -3.91 22.77
CA PRO A 39 10.74 -5.22 22.22
C PRO A 39 9.83 -5.12 20.98
N PHE A 40 10.10 -5.95 19.98
CA PHE A 40 9.24 -5.96 18.78
C PHE A 40 7.93 -6.67 19.09
N PRO A 41 6.79 -6.14 18.63
CA PRO A 41 5.50 -6.74 18.89
C PRO A 41 5.38 -8.12 18.22
N SER A 42 4.98 -9.12 18.98
CA SER A 42 4.71 -10.48 18.53
C SER A 42 3.23 -10.74 18.30
N SER A 43 2.37 -9.95 18.93
CA SER A 43 0.92 -10.02 18.82
C SER A 43 0.31 -8.62 18.64
N ARG A 44 -0.97 -8.58 18.27
CA ARG A 44 -1.72 -7.31 18.11
C ARG A 44 -1.98 -6.58 19.43
N GLU A 45 -1.82 -7.29 20.53
CA GLU A 45 -2.05 -6.76 21.90
C GLU A 45 -0.76 -6.19 22.51
N ASP A 46 0.39 -6.51 21.90
CA ASP A 46 1.68 -6.03 22.39
C ASP A 46 1.83 -4.54 22.12
N PRO A 47 2.47 -3.79 23.03
CA PRO A 47 2.77 -2.40 22.81
C PRO A 47 3.82 -2.22 21.71
N ILE A 48 3.61 -1.23 20.86
CA ILE A 48 4.53 -0.83 19.80
C ILE A 48 5.31 0.38 20.29
N TYR A 49 6.64 0.29 20.29
CA TYR A 49 7.51 1.39 20.63
C TYR A 49 8.13 1.98 19.37
N LEU A 50 7.83 3.26 19.10
CA LEU A 50 8.35 4.01 17.95
C LEU A 50 9.20 5.17 18.46
N SER A 51 10.46 5.21 18.07
CA SER A 51 11.34 6.32 18.37
C SER A 51 11.36 7.31 17.21
N CYS A 52 11.11 8.58 17.53
CA CYS A 52 11.26 9.70 16.61
C CYS A 52 12.43 10.56 17.05
N THR A 53 13.32 10.88 16.13
CA THR A 53 14.56 11.62 16.40
C THR A 53 14.67 12.80 15.43
N ALA A 54 14.78 14.00 15.95
CA ALA A 54 15.10 15.21 15.19
C ALA A 54 16.63 15.35 15.01
N PRO A 55 17.10 16.27 14.18
CA PRO A 55 18.51 16.63 14.12
C PRO A 55 19.06 17.01 15.49
N LYS A 56 20.36 16.78 15.73
CA LYS A 56 20.99 16.90 17.05
C LYS A 56 20.94 18.30 17.67
N ASP A 57 20.80 19.30 16.86
CA ASP A 57 20.69 20.72 17.22
C ASP A 57 19.27 21.14 17.61
N ILE A 58 18.31 20.26 17.44
CA ILE A 58 16.90 20.51 17.79
C ILE A 58 16.56 19.79 19.09
N LEU A 59 16.61 20.52 20.18
CA LEU A 59 16.32 20.00 21.53
C LEU A 59 14.95 20.47 22.00
N GLY A 60 14.28 19.67 22.84
CA GLY A 60 13.02 20.05 23.48
C GLY A 60 11.83 20.23 22.53
N ALA A 61 11.90 19.69 21.31
CA ALA A 61 10.85 19.82 20.29
C ALA A 61 9.58 19.04 20.68
N ASN A 62 8.45 19.49 20.12
CA ASN A 62 7.18 18.78 20.22
C ASN A 62 7.05 17.81 19.06
N PHE A 63 6.90 16.53 19.34
CA PHE A 63 6.76 15.47 18.33
C PHE A 63 5.31 15.01 18.25
N THR A 64 4.81 14.88 17.02
CA THR A 64 3.50 14.32 16.72
C THR A 64 3.66 13.04 15.93
N LEU A 65 3.07 11.96 16.44
CA LEU A 65 2.98 10.68 15.73
C LEU A 65 1.68 10.63 14.93
N PHE A 66 1.79 10.24 13.68
CA PHE A 66 0.66 10.07 12.77
C PHE A 66 0.53 8.59 12.39
N ARG A 67 -0.72 8.14 12.25
CA ARG A 67 -1.08 6.82 11.75
C ARG A 67 -2.11 6.96 10.64
N GLY A 68 -1.81 6.48 9.43
CA GLY A 68 -2.72 6.60 8.29
C GLY A 68 -3.11 8.04 7.92
N GLY A 69 -2.30 9.04 8.36
CA GLY A 69 -2.57 10.46 8.15
C GLY A 69 -3.25 11.19 9.32
N GLU A 70 -3.70 10.47 10.36
CA GLU A 70 -4.28 11.05 11.57
C GLU A 70 -3.24 11.16 12.68
N ALA A 71 -3.26 12.27 13.45
CA ALA A 71 -2.42 12.44 14.62
C ALA A 71 -2.92 11.55 15.77
N VAL A 72 -2.10 10.60 16.21
CA VAL A 72 -2.48 9.65 17.25
C VAL A 72 -1.90 9.98 18.61
N GLN A 73 -0.74 10.62 18.67
CA GLN A 73 -0.09 10.98 19.91
C GLN A 73 0.83 12.20 19.74
N LEU A 74 0.87 13.04 20.75
CA LEU A 74 1.78 14.19 20.86
C LEU A 74 2.64 14.01 22.09
N LEU A 75 3.97 14.16 21.96
CA LEU A 75 4.93 14.12 23.06
C LEU A 75 5.93 15.25 22.91
N GLN A 76 6.29 15.88 24.03
CA GLN A 76 7.37 16.84 24.07
C GLN A 76 8.66 16.15 24.52
N ALA A 77 9.75 16.38 23.80
CA ALA A 77 11.06 15.93 24.21
C ALA A 77 11.53 16.75 25.43
N PRO A 78 12.29 16.12 26.33
CA PRO A 78 13.04 16.86 27.36
C PRO A 78 13.94 17.93 26.74
N SER A 79 14.22 18.99 27.49
CA SER A 79 15.00 20.14 27.00
C SER A 79 16.45 19.81 26.59
N ASP A 80 16.95 18.67 27.02
CA ASP A 80 18.29 18.14 26.76
C ASP A 80 18.30 17.02 25.69
N GLN A 81 17.13 16.66 25.15
CA GLN A 81 16.96 15.55 24.20
C GLN A 81 16.36 16.02 22.87
N HIS A 82 16.76 15.35 21.81
CA HIS A 82 16.28 15.55 20.46
C HIS A 82 15.41 14.40 19.96
N SER A 83 14.97 13.50 20.86
CA SER A 83 14.18 12.31 20.51
C SER A 83 13.12 12.01 21.55
N VAL A 84 12.05 11.33 21.11
CA VAL A 84 10.99 10.79 21.98
C VAL A 84 10.69 9.35 21.56
N THR A 85 10.18 8.57 22.52
CA THR A 85 9.67 7.22 22.24
C THR A 85 8.17 7.19 22.49
N PHE A 86 7.41 6.94 21.45
CA PHE A 86 5.97 6.74 21.51
C PHE A 86 5.65 5.31 21.92
N ASN A 87 4.65 5.14 22.78
CA ASN A 87 4.10 3.84 23.15
C ASN A 87 2.68 3.76 22.57
N VAL A 88 2.51 2.97 21.52
CA VAL A 88 1.23 2.77 20.85
C VAL A 88 0.68 1.42 21.26
N THR A 89 -0.32 1.43 22.13
CA THR A 89 -1.09 0.23 22.47
C THR A 89 -2.36 0.18 21.61
N GLY A 90 -2.82 -1.02 21.26
CA GLY A 90 -4.00 -1.21 20.42
C GLY A 90 -5.33 -0.66 20.97
N SER A 91 -5.30 -0.11 22.16
CA SER A 91 -6.44 0.52 22.86
C SER A 91 -6.44 2.04 22.66
N GLY A 92 -6.24 2.52 21.43
CA GLY A 92 -6.38 3.94 21.11
C GLY A 92 -7.82 4.41 21.27
N SER A 93 -8.00 5.55 21.88
CA SER A 93 -9.22 6.25 22.29
C SER A 93 -10.17 6.69 21.15
N GLY A 94 -10.32 5.90 20.14
CA GLY A 94 -11.25 6.12 19.06
C GLY A 94 -11.84 4.78 18.63
N GLY A 95 -12.98 4.43 19.19
CA GLY A 95 -13.95 3.34 18.99
C GLY A 95 -13.90 2.41 17.76
N SER A 96 -12.85 2.34 17.03
CA SER A 96 -12.61 1.36 15.99
C SER A 96 -11.60 0.33 16.49
N ASN A 97 -11.98 -0.94 16.50
CA ASN A 97 -11.11 -2.10 16.73
C ASN A 97 -10.05 -2.25 15.62
N GLU A 98 -9.44 -1.15 15.19
CA GLU A 98 -8.36 -1.20 14.23
C GLU A 98 -7.13 -1.76 14.89
N ALA A 99 -6.61 -2.82 14.29
CA ALA A 99 -5.41 -3.50 14.69
C ALA A 99 -4.29 -2.49 14.99
N ALA A 100 -3.54 -2.72 16.07
CA ALA A 100 -2.45 -1.84 16.53
C ALA A 100 -1.38 -1.57 15.44
N GLY A 101 -1.31 -2.37 14.37
CA GLY A 101 -0.42 -2.18 13.22
C GLY A 101 -0.85 -1.05 12.29
N GLY A 102 -0.03 -0.75 11.32
CA GLY A 102 -0.28 0.26 10.29
C GLY A 102 0.97 1.03 9.91
N ASN A 103 0.75 2.10 9.16
CA ASN A 103 1.81 2.96 8.66
C ASN A 103 1.94 4.18 9.56
N PHE A 104 3.13 4.36 10.12
CA PHE A 104 3.43 5.44 11.05
C PHE A 104 4.42 6.43 10.46
N ARG A 105 4.18 7.71 10.73
CA ARG A 105 5.09 8.82 10.42
C ARG A 105 5.17 9.74 11.62
N CYS A 106 6.26 10.44 11.78
CA CYS A 106 6.33 11.50 12.76
C CYS A 106 6.74 12.84 12.16
N GLN A 107 6.38 13.90 12.84
CA GLN A 107 6.69 15.28 12.53
C GLN A 107 7.05 15.97 13.84
N TYR A 108 7.99 16.89 13.83
CA TYR A 108 8.25 17.72 15.00
C TYR A 108 7.99 19.19 14.70
N GLY A 109 7.68 19.91 15.77
CA GLY A 109 7.49 21.35 15.75
C GLY A 109 8.45 22.02 16.71
N VAL A 110 8.99 23.17 16.28
CA VAL A 110 9.80 24.06 17.08
C VAL A 110 9.15 25.43 17.13
N LEU A 111 9.40 26.18 18.19
CA LEU A 111 9.00 27.57 18.27
C LEU A 111 10.07 28.42 17.59
N GLY A 112 9.70 29.10 16.52
CA GLY A 112 10.56 30.09 15.87
C GLY A 112 10.78 31.35 16.74
N GLU A 113 11.65 32.25 16.28
CA GLU A 113 12.01 33.49 17.00
C GLU A 113 10.82 34.38 17.36
N HIS A 114 9.71 34.28 16.65
CA HIS A 114 8.49 35.04 16.90
C HIS A 114 7.39 34.24 17.59
N SER A 115 7.74 33.13 18.24
CA SER A 115 6.81 32.19 18.91
C SER A 115 5.82 31.54 17.92
N GLU A 116 6.09 31.57 16.64
CA GLU A 116 5.31 30.82 15.65
C GLU A 116 5.76 29.37 15.61
N PRO A 117 4.79 28.42 15.66
CA PRO A 117 5.12 27.01 15.54
C PRO A 117 5.56 26.71 14.09
N GLN A 118 6.80 26.29 13.94
CA GLN A 118 7.33 25.82 12.66
C GLN A 118 7.37 24.28 12.71
N LEU A 119 6.74 23.67 11.70
CA LEU A 119 6.67 22.21 11.57
C LEU A 119 7.73 21.72 10.59
N SER A 120 8.35 20.59 10.92
CA SER A 120 9.24 19.88 9.99
C SER A 120 8.47 19.19 8.87
N ASP A 121 9.17 18.68 7.86
CA ASP A 121 8.61 17.69 6.97
C ASP A 121 8.31 16.39 7.71
N PHE A 122 7.46 15.52 7.13
CA PHE A 122 7.19 14.20 7.68
C PHE A 122 8.40 13.29 7.58
N SER A 123 8.57 12.43 8.58
CA SER A 123 9.54 11.33 8.52
C SER A 123 9.22 10.36 7.39
N GLN A 124 10.16 9.46 7.13
CA GLN A 124 9.87 8.25 6.35
C GLN A 124 8.76 7.45 7.05
N GLU A 125 8.05 6.63 6.27
CA GLU A 125 6.98 5.79 6.76
C GLU A 125 7.53 4.48 7.31
N VAL A 126 7.10 4.12 8.52
CA VAL A 126 7.40 2.83 9.15
C VAL A 126 6.13 2.00 9.18
N GLN A 127 6.15 0.88 8.49
CA GLN A 127 5.05 -0.08 8.48
C GLN A 127 5.24 -1.11 9.60
N VAL A 128 4.28 -1.17 10.50
CA VAL A 128 4.22 -2.19 11.54
C VAL A 128 3.16 -3.23 11.17
N SER A 129 3.61 -4.45 10.92
CA SER A 129 2.75 -5.58 10.61
C SER A 129 2.97 -6.71 11.62
N PHE A 130 1.87 -7.39 12.00
CA PHE A 130 1.94 -8.54 12.90
C PHE A 130 1.98 -9.84 12.10
N PRO A 131 2.74 -10.83 12.56
CA PRO A 131 2.73 -12.14 11.91
C PRO A 131 1.32 -12.73 11.97
N VAL A 132 0.84 -13.24 10.84
CA VAL A 132 -0.45 -13.93 10.79
C VAL A 132 -0.33 -15.23 11.61
N PRO A 133 -1.21 -15.48 12.58
CA PRO A 133 -1.12 -16.68 13.39
C PRO A 133 -1.24 -17.92 12.49
N THR A 134 -0.31 -18.85 12.67
CA THR A 134 -0.14 -20.05 11.81
C THR A 134 -1.39 -20.93 11.72
N TRP A 135 -2.23 -20.94 12.76
CA TRP A 135 -3.47 -21.68 12.76
C TRP A 135 -4.48 -21.21 11.71
N ILE A 136 -4.52 -19.88 11.39
CA ILE A 136 -5.37 -19.33 10.32
C ILE A 136 -4.93 -19.88 8.97
N LEU A 137 -3.61 -19.94 8.71
CA LEU A 137 -3.07 -20.52 7.49
C LEU A 137 -3.39 -22.02 7.40
N ALA A 138 -3.26 -22.75 8.51
CA ALA A 138 -3.61 -24.17 8.56
C ALA A 138 -5.08 -24.41 8.27
N LEU A 139 -5.99 -23.61 8.83
CA LEU A 139 -7.43 -23.72 8.56
C LEU A 139 -7.76 -23.38 7.10
N SER A 140 -7.19 -22.35 6.53
CA SER A 140 -7.46 -21.96 5.13
C SER A 140 -7.00 -23.04 4.16
N LEU A 141 -5.82 -23.64 4.38
CA LEU A 141 -5.29 -24.74 3.56
C LEU A 141 -6.14 -26.01 3.69
N SER A 142 -6.59 -26.36 4.91
CA SER A 142 -7.44 -27.53 5.11
C SER A 142 -8.80 -27.39 4.46
N LEU A 143 -9.41 -26.19 4.53
CA LEU A 143 -10.69 -25.90 3.90
C LEU A 143 -10.58 -25.97 2.36
N ALA A 144 -9.54 -25.38 1.79
CA ALA A 144 -9.28 -25.45 0.35
C ALA A 144 -9.07 -26.90 -0.12
N GLY A 145 -8.32 -27.70 0.64
CA GLY A 145 -8.13 -29.12 0.36
C GLY A 145 -9.44 -29.92 0.42
N ALA A 146 -10.28 -29.67 1.40
CA ALA A 146 -11.59 -30.32 1.51
C ALA A 146 -12.52 -30.01 0.34
N VAL A 147 -12.55 -28.76 -0.11
CA VAL A 147 -13.35 -28.33 -1.27
C VAL A 147 -12.85 -28.99 -2.56
N LEU A 148 -11.55 -29.08 -2.76
CA LEU A 148 -10.98 -29.76 -3.94
C LEU A 148 -11.29 -31.25 -3.94
N LEU A 149 -11.11 -31.93 -2.80
CA LEU A 149 -11.40 -33.35 -2.70
C LEU A 149 -12.89 -33.66 -2.90
N SER A 150 -13.79 -32.85 -2.33
CA SER A 150 -15.23 -33.01 -2.54
C SER A 150 -15.62 -32.79 -3.99
N GLY A 151 -15.04 -31.82 -4.66
CA GLY A 151 -15.23 -31.58 -6.11
C GLY A 151 -14.79 -32.78 -6.95
N LEU A 152 -13.63 -33.35 -6.69
CA LEU A 152 -13.13 -34.53 -7.38
C LEU A 152 -14.05 -35.75 -7.17
N VAL A 153 -14.55 -35.97 -5.96
CA VAL A 153 -15.50 -37.06 -5.68
C VAL A 153 -16.79 -36.87 -6.46
N VAL A 154 -17.35 -35.67 -6.50
CA VAL A 154 -18.56 -35.37 -7.28
C VAL A 154 -18.33 -35.65 -8.77
N ILE A 155 -17.23 -35.18 -9.34
CA ILE A 155 -16.88 -35.43 -10.74
C ILE A 155 -16.77 -36.93 -10.99
N ALA A 156 -16.07 -37.69 -10.14
CA ALA A 156 -15.90 -39.13 -10.28
C ALA A 156 -17.23 -39.88 -10.22
N VAL A 157 -18.16 -39.45 -9.36
CA VAL A 157 -19.50 -40.04 -9.29
C VAL A 157 -20.30 -39.75 -10.55
N LEU A 158 -20.26 -38.52 -11.07
CA LEU A 158 -20.96 -38.15 -12.31
C LEU A 158 -20.45 -38.95 -13.51
N VAL A 159 -19.12 -39.05 -13.66
CA VAL A 159 -18.50 -39.82 -14.75
C VAL A 159 -18.87 -41.30 -14.66
N ARG A 160 -18.89 -41.90 -13.45
CA ARG A 160 -19.34 -43.28 -13.26
C ARG A 160 -20.82 -43.48 -13.61
N LYS A 161 -21.67 -42.49 -13.29
CA LYS A 161 -23.11 -42.55 -13.58
C LYS A 161 -23.39 -42.52 -15.09
N GLU A 162 -22.62 -41.77 -15.86
CA GLU A 162 -22.71 -41.76 -17.35
C GLU A 162 -22.20 -43.07 -17.92
N SER A 163 -21.15 -43.66 -17.37
CA SER A 163 -20.59 -44.92 -17.84
C SER A 163 -21.48 -46.14 -17.57
N VAL A 164 -22.42 -46.07 -16.63
CA VAL A 164 -23.34 -47.17 -16.25
C VAL A 164 -24.67 -47.06 -16.99
N ASN A 165 -24.93 -46.03 -17.82
CA ASN A 165 -26.14 -45.90 -18.60
C ASN A 165 -25.84 -45.95 -20.11
N PRO A 166 -25.45 -47.14 -20.71
CA PRO A 166 -25.24 -47.28 -22.15
C PRO A 166 -26.53 -47.43 -22.95
N ALA A 167 -27.72 -47.31 -22.29
CA ALA A 167 -29.03 -47.59 -22.91
C ALA A 167 -29.77 -46.36 -23.44
N GLY A 168 -29.08 -45.31 -23.83
CA GLY A 168 -29.71 -44.06 -24.28
C GLY A 168 -29.17 -43.50 -25.58
N LEU A 169 -28.32 -44.22 -26.31
CA LEU A 169 -27.96 -43.83 -27.67
C LEU A 169 -29.12 -44.18 -28.62
N ARG A 170 -30.15 -43.35 -28.58
CA ARG A 170 -31.13 -43.24 -29.63
C ARG A 170 -30.36 -42.81 -30.87
N SER A 171 -30.22 -43.76 -31.81
CA SER A 171 -29.77 -43.55 -33.18
C SER A 171 -30.54 -42.36 -33.77
N THR A 172 -29.99 -41.18 -33.68
CA THR A 172 -30.37 -40.09 -34.56
C THR A 172 -29.62 -40.34 -35.86
N SER A 173 -30.31 -40.97 -36.82
CA SER A 173 -29.91 -41.00 -38.23
C SER A 173 -29.46 -39.60 -38.62
N PRO A 174 -28.29 -39.45 -39.23
CA PRO A 174 -27.94 -38.20 -39.88
C PRO A 174 -28.87 -38.04 -41.06
N THR A 175 -29.81 -37.13 -40.97
CA THR A 175 -30.53 -36.58 -42.12
C THR A 175 -29.48 -35.95 -43.01
N GLN A 176 -29.10 -36.65 -44.08
CA GLN A 176 -28.30 -36.09 -45.16
C GLN A 176 -29.13 -34.98 -45.82
N THR A 177 -28.84 -33.77 -45.42
CA THR A 177 -29.24 -32.60 -46.18
C THR A 177 -28.30 -32.51 -47.36
N CYS A 178 -28.75 -33.02 -48.53
CA CYS A 178 -28.11 -32.78 -49.82
C CYS A 178 -28.17 -31.27 -50.11
N PRO A 179 -27.05 -30.58 -50.33
CA PRO A 179 -27.07 -29.30 -51.01
C PRO A 179 -27.31 -29.58 -52.51
N LEU A 180 -28.32 -28.92 -53.02
CA LEU A 180 -28.66 -28.82 -54.41
C LEU A 180 -27.41 -28.48 -55.26
N ILE A 181 -27.45 -29.07 -56.55
CA ILE A 181 -26.60 -28.76 -57.69
C ILE A 181 -25.30 -29.58 -57.79
N THR A 182 -25.42 -30.78 -58.41
CA THR A 182 -24.62 -31.16 -59.60
C THR A 182 -25.11 -32.50 -60.15
N LEU A 183 -25.71 -32.45 -61.30
CA LEU A 183 -25.90 -33.42 -62.36
C LEU A 183 -25.60 -34.92 -62.05
N CYS A 184 -26.68 -35.70 -61.96
CA CYS A 184 -26.65 -37.16 -62.20
C CYS A 184 -26.63 -37.43 -63.72
N LEU A 185 -25.49 -37.86 -64.24
CA LEU A 185 -25.40 -38.50 -65.53
C LEU A 185 -25.61 -40.00 -65.36
N PRO A 186 -26.47 -40.65 -66.17
CA PRO A 186 -26.64 -42.10 -66.10
C PRO A 186 -25.49 -42.80 -66.80
N SER A 187 -24.88 -43.81 -66.15
CA SER A 187 -23.91 -44.73 -66.76
C SER A 187 -24.63 -45.82 -67.54
N PRO A 188 -24.19 -46.13 -68.80
CA PRO A 188 -24.80 -47.21 -69.61
C PRO A 188 -24.34 -48.58 -69.16
N ARG A 189 -25.31 -49.50 -69.20
CA ARG A 189 -25.10 -50.94 -69.01
C ARG A 189 -24.24 -51.54 -70.15
N LYS A 190 -23.30 -52.33 -69.77
CA LYS A 190 -22.96 -53.60 -70.46
C LYS A 190 -22.55 -54.62 -69.38
#